data_7ecce8b85f9c95add8410d463a431d3a
#
_entry.id   7ecce8b85f9c95add8410d463a431d3a
#
_cell.length_a   1.000
_cell.length_b   1.000
_cell.length_c   1.000
_cell.angle_alpha   90.00
_cell.angle_beta   90.00
_cell.angle_gamma   90.00
#
_symmetry.space_group_name_H-M   'P 1'
#
loop_
_entity.id
_entity.type
_entity.pdbx_description
1 polymer ?
#
loop_
_entity_poly.entity_id
_entity_poly.type
_entity_poly.pdbx_seq_one_letter_code
_entity_poly.pdbx_strand_id
1 'polypeptide(L)'
;EQRTFEAILAERLAEFRRLCPDYTALVESDPVMKLLQASAYRELVLREQFNQRARGLLLPYSNGADLDNLAVPFGVQRKLLTPADPKTNTPAVYENDTAFRRRIQLAPESLSVAGPEGAYIFHTLSAHSDVLDASVASPSPGKVVVTVLSRQGNGTPSASLLKTVEAALLNDNVRPLTDYVTVAPAIVKPFEIRARLVTFNGPDSALVLAEARRRVSLFLQQTQRLGRDVPLSALYSALHVDG
;
A
#
# COMPACT_ATOMS: atom_id res chain seq x y z
N GLU A 1 -17.99 -9.95 12.35
CA GLU A 1 -19.18 -9.24 12.87
C GLU A 1 -18.72 -8.16 13.86
N GLN A 2 -18.99 -6.88 13.55
CA GLN A 2 -18.71 -5.79 14.47
C GLN A 2 -19.85 -5.73 15.51
N ARG A 3 -19.53 -6.01 16.76
CA ARG A 3 -20.46 -5.81 17.90
C ARG A 3 -19.98 -4.62 18.73
N THR A 4 -20.91 -3.83 19.23
CA THR A 4 -20.59 -2.71 20.13
C THR A 4 -20.42 -3.22 21.56
N PHE A 5 -19.73 -2.44 22.39
CA PHE A 5 -19.57 -2.72 23.81
C PHE A 5 -20.95 -2.88 24.50
N GLU A 6 -21.89 -1.99 24.18
CA GLU A 6 -23.25 -1.98 24.75
C GLU A 6 -24.01 -3.27 24.43
N ALA A 7 -23.89 -3.78 23.20
CA ALA A 7 -24.55 -5.02 22.79
C ALA A 7 -23.98 -6.23 23.56
N ILE A 8 -22.65 -6.31 23.70
CA ILE A 8 -21.99 -7.38 24.46
C ILE A 8 -22.36 -7.28 25.95
N LEU A 9 -22.36 -6.08 26.52
CA LEU A 9 -22.74 -5.87 27.93
C LEU A 9 -24.21 -6.26 28.17
N ALA A 10 -25.11 -5.90 27.27
CA ALA A 10 -26.52 -6.27 27.38
C ALA A 10 -26.71 -7.80 27.38
N GLU A 11 -25.99 -8.53 26.51
CA GLU A 11 -26.01 -10.01 26.52
C GLU A 11 -25.48 -10.58 27.85
N ARG A 12 -24.38 -10.05 28.38
CA ARG A 12 -23.80 -10.46 29.67
C ARG A 12 -24.75 -10.20 30.81
N LEU A 13 -25.43 -9.06 30.81
CA LEU A 13 -26.44 -8.72 31.83
C LEU A 13 -27.65 -9.65 31.75
N ALA A 14 -28.10 -9.97 30.54
CA ALA A 14 -29.22 -10.91 30.37
C ALA A 14 -28.84 -12.33 30.83
N GLU A 15 -27.63 -12.79 30.52
CA GLU A 15 -27.12 -14.08 30.99
C GLU A 15 -26.98 -14.11 32.52
N PHE A 16 -26.42 -13.07 33.13
CA PHE A 16 -26.29 -12.95 34.59
C PHE A 16 -27.65 -13.00 35.30
N ARG A 17 -28.65 -12.25 34.83
CA ARG A 17 -30.00 -12.27 35.38
C ARG A 17 -30.67 -13.63 35.29
N ARG A 18 -30.36 -14.38 34.21
CA ARG A 18 -30.86 -15.76 34.05
C ARG A 18 -30.23 -16.73 35.06
N LEU A 19 -28.93 -16.54 35.36
CA LEU A 19 -28.21 -17.40 36.32
C LEU A 19 -28.43 -17.01 37.77
N CYS A 20 -28.70 -15.73 38.04
CA CYS A 20 -28.87 -15.18 39.38
C CYS A 20 -30.21 -14.38 39.45
N PRO A 21 -31.37 -15.04 39.36
CA PRO A 21 -32.68 -14.35 39.30
C PRO A 21 -33.00 -13.56 40.56
N ASP A 22 -32.45 -13.94 41.71
CA ASP A 22 -32.67 -13.26 42.99
C ASP A 22 -31.85 -11.98 43.13
N TYR A 23 -30.91 -11.72 42.23
CA TYR A 23 -30.08 -10.51 42.24
C TYR A 23 -30.75 -9.37 41.48
N THR A 24 -31.60 -8.60 42.18
CA THR A 24 -32.51 -7.63 41.51
C THR A 24 -31.94 -6.21 41.39
N ALA A 25 -30.94 -5.83 42.21
CA ALA A 25 -30.42 -4.46 42.30
C ALA A 25 -29.00 -4.37 41.74
N LEU A 26 -28.85 -4.36 40.40
CA LEU A 26 -27.58 -4.09 39.70
C LEU A 26 -27.47 -2.59 39.42
N VAL A 27 -26.64 -1.88 40.19
CA VAL A 27 -26.32 -0.46 39.99
C VAL A 27 -24.91 -0.33 39.38
N GLU A 28 -24.61 0.81 38.77
CA GLU A 28 -23.30 1.02 38.12
C GLU A 28 -22.08 0.93 39.06
N SER A 29 -22.26 1.24 40.33
CA SER A 29 -21.23 1.14 41.37
C SER A 29 -21.03 -0.28 41.92
N ASP A 30 -21.91 -1.21 41.55
CA ASP A 30 -21.85 -2.60 42.01
C ASP A 30 -20.58 -3.29 41.51
N PRO A 31 -19.80 -4.00 42.33
CA PRO A 31 -18.65 -4.79 41.90
C PRO A 31 -18.98 -5.80 40.81
N VAL A 32 -20.18 -6.42 40.87
CA VAL A 32 -20.63 -7.35 39.82
C VAL A 32 -20.83 -6.64 38.50
N MET A 33 -21.42 -5.44 38.47
CA MET A 33 -21.54 -4.64 37.29
C MET A 33 -20.16 -4.31 36.69
N LYS A 34 -19.19 -3.93 37.53
CA LYS A 34 -17.81 -3.67 37.07
C LYS A 34 -17.13 -4.89 36.46
N LEU A 35 -17.36 -6.08 37.03
CA LEU A 35 -16.87 -7.34 36.47
C LEU A 35 -17.50 -7.66 35.11
N LEU A 36 -18.82 -7.45 34.98
CA LEU A 36 -19.52 -7.64 33.71
C LEU A 36 -19.04 -6.66 32.64
N GLN A 37 -18.85 -5.39 33.00
CA GLN A 37 -18.28 -4.37 32.10
C GLN A 37 -16.85 -4.74 31.68
N ALA A 38 -15.98 -5.15 32.60
CA ALA A 38 -14.62 -5.58 32.30
C ALA A 38 -14.61 -6.82 31.40
N SER A 39 -15.50 -7.79 31.65
CA SER A 39 -15.65 -8.98 30.81
C SER A 39 -16.13 -8.62 29.38
N ALA A 40 -17.14 -7.75 29.27
CA ALA A 40 -17.65 -7.27 27.99
C ALA A 40 -16.58 -6.52 27.17
N TYR A 41 -15.80 -5.65 27.83
CA TYR A 41 -14.69 -4.94 27.21
C TYR A 41 -13.60 -5.92 26.73
N ARG A 42 -13.26 -6.92 27.53
CA ARG A 42 -12.27 -7.94 27.15
C ARG A 42 -12.73 -8.75 25.95
N GLU A 43 -14.01 -9.12 25.89
CA GLU A 43 -14.59 -9.80 24.74
C GLU A 43 -14.54 -8.93 23.50
N LEU A 44 -14.90 -7.64 23.59
CA LEU A 44 -14.79 -6.68 22.48
C LEU A 44 -13.38 -6.64 21.91
N VAL A 45 -12.37 -6.50 22.78
CA VAL A 45 -10.95 -6.48 22.37
C VAL A 45 -10.54 -7.78 21.68
N LEU A 46 -10.94 -8.93 22.21
CA LEU A 46 -10.63 -10.24 21.60
C LEU A 46 -11.29 -10.41 20.23
N ARG A 47 -12.55 -9.99 20.08
CA ARG A 47 -13.27 -10.02 18.79
C ARG A 47 -12.60 -9.10 17.77
N GLU A 48 -12.20 -7.89 18.18
CA GLU A 48 -11.51 -6.97 17.27
C GLU A 48 -10.13 -7.53 16.84
N GLN A 49 -9.36 -8.10 17.77
CA GLN A 49 -8.11 -8.77 17.43
C GLN A 49 -8.32 -9.95 16.45
N PHE A 50 -9.38 -10.73 16.65
CA PHE A 50 -9.73 -11.81 15.73
C PHE A 50 -10.10 -11.28 14.35
N ASN A 51 -10.93 -10.24 14.27
CA ASN A 51 -11.31 -9.60 13.01
C ASN A 51 -10.10 -9.02 12.27
N GLN A 52 -9.17 -8.39 13.00
CA GLN A 52 -7.94 -7.86 12.39
C GLN A 52 -7.06 -8.98 11.83
N ARG A 53 -6.89 -10.09 12.56
CA ARG A 53 -6.13 -11.25 12.07
C ARG A 53 -6.81 -11.91 10.88
N ALA A 54 -8.14 -12.04 10.89
CA ALA A 54 -8.88 -12.56 9.74
C ALA A 54 -8.72 -11.67 8.49
N ARG A 55 -8.70 -10.35 8.66
CA ARG A 55 -8.39 -9.41 7.57
C ARG A 55 -6.97 -9.57 7.05
N GLY A 56 -6.00 -9.86 7.93
CA GLY A 56 -4.61 -10.12 7.56
C GLY A 56 -4.44 -11.31 6.58
N LEU A 57 -5.40 -12.23 6.53
CA LEU A 57 -5.42 -13.33 5.56
C LEU A 57 -5.91 -12.92 4.17
N LEU A 58 -6.43 -11.72 4.02
CA LEU A 58 -6.97 -11.22 2.75
C LEU A 58 -5.99 -10.24 2.12
N LEU A 59 -5.54 -10.51 0.91
CA LEU A 59 -4.53 -9.72 0.20
C LEU A 59 -4.81 -8.18 0.19
N PRO A 60 -6.06 -7.68 0.02
CA PRO A 60 -6.31 -6.24 0.04
C PRO A 60 -6.04 -5.56 1.39
N TYR A 61 -6.14 -6.29 2.50
CA TYR A 61 -6.05 -5.76 3.86
C TYR A 61 -4.79 -6.18 4.61
N SER A 62 -4.06 -7.16 4.07
CA SER A 62 -2.83 -7.68 4.66
C SER A 62 -1.70 -6.65 4.60
N ASN A 63 -0.87 -6.58 5.62
CA ASN A 63 0.27 -5.66 5.72
C ASN A 63 1.47 -6.36 6.38
N GLY A 64 2.66 -5.82 6.16
CA GLY A 64 3.89 -6.31 6.80
C GLY A 64 4.11 -7.81 6.59
N ALA A 65 4.37 -8.54 7.67
CA ALA A 65 4.68 -9.98 7.65
C ALA A 65 3.52 -10.85 7.12
N ASP A 66 2.27 -10.47 7.36
CA ASP A 66 1.12 -11.22 6.83
C ASP A 66 1.09 -11.13 5.29
N LEU A 67 1.41 -9.95 4.74
CA LEU A 67 1.52 -9.77 3.30
C LEU A 67 2.70 -10.54 2.72
N ASP A 68 3.84 -10.59 3.44
CA ASP A 68 5.01 -11.38 3.04
C ASP A 68 4.68 -12.88 2.98
N ASN A 69 3.90 -13.39 3.95
CA ASN A 69 3.44 -14.78 3.96
C ASN A 69 2.48 -15.09 2.78
N LEU A 70 1.58 -14.16 2.44
CA LEU A 70 0.68 -14.32 1.30
C LEU A 70 1.40 -14.31 -0.05
N ALA A 71 2.61 -13.77 -0.13
CA ALA A 71 3.43 -13.76 -1.34
C ALA A 71 4.15 -15.07 -1.62
N VAL A 72 4.38 -15.90 -0.59
CA VAL A 72 5.17 -17.15 -0.69
C VAL A 72 4.64 -18.11 -1.76
N PRO A 73 3.31 -18.39 -1.89
CA PRO A 73 2.79 -19.29 -2.91
C PRO A 73 3.06 -18.82 -4.34
N PHE A 74 3.29 -17.51 -4.53
CA PHE A 74 3.58 -16.91 -5.84
C PHE A 74 5.08 -16.77 -6.11
N GLY A 75 5.95 -17.16 -5.18
CA GLY A 75 7.40 -17.01 -5.31
C GLY A 75 7.88 -15.55 -5.31
N VAL A 76 7.07 -14.61 -4.81
CA VAL A 76 7.38 -13.18 -4.79
C VAL A 76 7.92 -12.78 -3.42
N GLN A 77 9.06 -12.10 -3.42
CA GLN A 77 9.67 -11.58 -2.19
C GLN A 77 9.71 -10.06 -2.21
N ARG A 78 9.63 -9.45 -1.02
CA ARG A 78 9.75 -8.00 -0.84
C ARG A 78 11.15 -7.55 -1.23
N LYS A 79 11.24 -6.52 -2.08
CA LYS A 79 12.51 -6.01 -2.57
C LYS A 79 13.23 -5.17 -1.53
N LEU A 80 14.54 -5.36 -1.43
CA LEU A 80 15.43 -4.44 -0.72
C LEU A 80 15.69 -3.24 -1.64
N LEU A 81 15.30 -2.04 -1.22
CA LEU A 81 15.53 -0.78 -1.95
C LEU A 81 16.86 -0.15 -1.56
N THR A 82 17.14 -0.12 -0.26
CA THR A 82 18.40 0.40 0.28
C THR A 82 18.91 -0.55 1.34
N PRO A 83 20.15 -1.05 1.24
CA PRO A 83 20.73 -1.89 2.27
C PRO A 83 20.95 -1.10 3.56
N ALA A 84 21.00 -1.78 4.71
CA ALA A 84 21.37 -1.18 5.96
C ALA A 84 22.83 -0.67 5.90
N ASP A 85 23.08 0.52 6.46
CA ASP A 85 24.42 1.04 6.62
C ASP A 85 24.80 1.06 8.11
N PRO A 86 25.68 0.15 8.56
CA PRO A 86 26.14 0.11 9.94
C PRO A 86 26.93 1.36 10.37
N LYS A 87 27.53 2.09 9.42
CA LYS A 87 28.35 3.29 9.72
C LYS A 87 27.48 4.48 10.10
N THR A 88 26.32 4.61 9.47
CA THR A 88 25.36 5.70 9.74
C THR A 88 24.20 5.25 10.61
N ASN A 89 24.18 3.97 11.06
CA ASN A 89 23.07 3.36 11.79
C ASN A 89 21.72 3.48 11.04
N THR A 90 21.78 3.48 9.71
CA THR A 90 20.59 3.58 8.87
C THR A 90 20.02 2.18 8.63
N PRO A 91 18.74 1.91 8.96
CA PRO A 91 18.11 0.61 8.73
C PRO A 91 17.92 0.34 7.24
N ALA A 92 17.82 -0.94 6.87
CA ALA A 92 17.45 -1.34 5.53
C ALA A 92 16.06 -0.83 5.16
N VAL A 93 15.90 -0.35 3.93
CA VAL A 93 14.61 0.10 3.39
C VAL A 93 14.11 -0.92 2.38
N TYR A 94 12.91 -1.40 2.61
CA TYR A 94 12.24 -2.37 1.74
C TYR A 94 11.11 -1.71 0.95
N GLU A 95 10.65 -2.41 -0.08
CA GLU A 95 9.47 -2.09 -0.86
C GLU A 95 8.25 -1.95 0.07
N ASN A 96 7.44 -0.91 -0.13
CA ASN A 96 6.24 -0.68 0.66
C ASN A 96 5.12 -1.67 0.32
N ASP A 97 4.16 -1.84 1.23
CA ASP A 97 3.07 -2.81 1.09
C ASP A 97 2.22 -2.60 -0.17
N THR A 98 2.03 -1.37 -0.62
CA THR A 98 1.23 -1.06 -1.81
C THR A 98 1.91 -1.55 -3.08
N ALA A 99 3.21 -1.29 -3.24
CA ALA A 99 3.98 -1.74 -4.40
C ALA A 99 4.14 -3.28 -4.38
N PHE A 100 4.41 -3.84 -3.21
CA PHE A 100 4.56 -5.28 -3.03
C PHE A 100 3.26 -6.03 -3.32
N ARG A 101 2.12 -5.57 -2.82
CA ARG A 101 0.78 -6.13 -3.09
C ARG A 101 0.46 -6.12 -4.58
N ARG A 102 0.78 -5.02 -5.29
CA ARG A 102 0.62 -4.96 -6.75
C ARG A 102 1.42 -6.05 -7.47
N ARG A 103 2.66 -6.33 -7.05
CA ARG A 103 3.48 -7.40 -7.62
C ARG A 103 2.89 -8.79 -7.32
N ILE A 104 2.37 -9.00 -6.13
CA ILE A 104 1.68 -10.27 -5.78
C ILE A 104 0.45 -10.46 -6.68
N GLN A 105 -0.33 -9.40 -6.92
CA GLN A 105 -1.51 -9.46 -7.79
C GLN A 105 -1.16 -9.75 -9.25
N LEU A 106 -0.01 -9.28 -9.74
CA LEU A 106 0.48 -9.52 -11.09
C LEU A 106 1.20 -10.87 -11.25
N ALA A 107 1.63 -11.49 -10.14
CA ALA A 107 2.43 -12.72 -10.20
C ALA A 107 1.75 -13.88 -10.95
N PRO A 108 0.42 -14.13 -10.84
CA PRO A 108 -0.24 -15.16 -11.62
C PRO A 108 -0.10 -14.96 -13.14
N GLU A 109 -0.08 -13.71 -13.61
CA GLU A 109 0.07 -13.42 -15.04
C GLU A 109 1.49 -13.77 -15.57
N SER A 110 2.49 -13.74 -14.69
CA SER A 110 3.87 -14.11 -15.04
C SER A 110 4.05 -15.57 -15.39
N LEU A 111 3.10 -16.43 -15.05
CA LEU A 111 3.11 -17.85 -15.39
C LEU A 111 2.69 -18.08 -16.84
N SER A 112 2.13 -17.07 -17.49
CA SER A 112 1.73 -17.15 -18.90
C SER A 112 2.90 -16.80 -19.82
N VAL A 113 3.25 -17.71 -20.72
CA VAL A 113 4.23 -17.49 -21.81
C VAL A 113 3.58 -16.90 -23.07
N ALA A 114 2.29 -16.56 -23.02
CA ALA A 114 1.57 -15.95 -24.13
C ALA A 114 1.79 -14.42 -24.26
N GLY A 115 2.55 -13.82 -23.35
CA GLY A 115 2.88 -12.40 -23.36
C GLY A 115 1.73 -11.44 -22.99
N PRO A 116 0.90 -11.72 -21.97
CA PRO A 116 -0.09 -10.74 -21.52
C PRO A 116 0.63 -9.50 -20.99
N GLU A 117 -0.05 -8.35 -21.06
CA GLU A 117 0.47 -7.06 -20.55
C GLU A 117 0.98 -7.16 -19.12
N GLY A 118 0.20 -7.81 -18.24
CA GLY A 118 0.55 -7.97 -16.83
C GLY A 118 1.81 -8.79 -16.59
N ALA A 119 2.10 -9.79 -17.44
CA ALA A 119 3.35 -10.55 -17.36
C ALA A 119 4.56 -9.64 -17.62
N TYR A 120 4.53 -8.84 -18.68
CA TYR A 120 5.59 -7.88 -18.98
C TYR A 120 5.77 -6.85 -17.86
N ILE A 121 4.66 -6.32 -17.31
CA ILE A 121 4.71 -5.39 -16.17
C ILE A 121 5.32 -6.08 -14.94
N PHE A 122 4.91 -7.31 -14.62
CA PHE A 122 5.45 -8.06 -13.48
C PHE A 122 6.96 -8.29 -13.61
N HIS A 123 7.41 -8.80 -14.76
CA HIS A 123 8.83 -9.07 -15.00
C HIS A 123 9.65 -7.78 -14.98
N THR A 124 9.14 -6.69 -15.56
CA THR A 124 9.79 -5.37 -15.51
C THR A 124 9.92 -4.87 -14.08
N LEU A 125 8.81 -4.86 -13.32
CA LEU A 125 8.82 -4.47 -11.92
C LEU A 125 9.71 -5.39 -11.09
N SER A 126 9.90 -6.63 -11.46
CA SER A 126 10.71 -7.61 -10.74
C SER A 126 12.19 -7.58 -11.12
N ALA A 127 12.56 -7.03 -12.27
CA ALA A 127 13.93 -7.02 -12.80
C ALA A 127 14.93 -6.26 -11.92
N HIS A 128 14.54 -5.12 -11.36
CA HIS A 128 15.41 -4.29 -10.52
C HIS A 128 14.64 -3.51 -9.45
N SER A 129 15.29 -3.20 -8.31
CA SER A 129 14.68 -2.43 -7.21
C SER A 129 14.38 -0.97 -7.60
N ASP A 130 15.16 -0.39 -8.50
CA ASP A 130 14.99 0.99 -8.99
C ASP A 130 13.79 1.18 -9.94
N VAL A 131 13.19 0.12 -10.44
CA VAL A 131 11.96 0.25 -11.21
C VAL A 131 10.82 0.67 -10.30
N LEU A 132 10.27 1.87 -10.54
CA LEU A 132 9.13 2.41 -9.81
C LEU A 132 7.81 1.97 -10.45
N ASP A 133 7.72 2.10 -11.78
CA ASP A 133 6.53 1.74 -12.54
C ASP A 133 6.90 1.30 -13.97
N ALA A 134 6.00 0.55 -14.59
CA ALA A 134 6.13 0.09 -15.95
C ALA A 134 4.78 0.15 -16.67
N SER A 135 4.82 0.44 -17.97
CA SER A 135 3.67 0.31 -18.86
C SER A 135 4.08 -0.41 -20.13
N VAL A 136 3.14 -1.10 -20.72
CA VAL A 136 3.34 -1.90 -21.93
C VAL A 136 2.38 -1.45 -23.01
N ALA A 137 2.84 -1.34 -24.23
CA ALA A 137 2.01 -1.02 -25.39
C ALA A 137 2.44 -1.89 -26.58
N SER A 138 1.47 -2.29 -27.38
CA SER A 138 1.72 -2.98 -28.66
C SER A 138 1.29 -2.06 -29.81
N PRO A 139 2.20 -1.22 -30.33
CA PRO A 139 1.89 -0.26 -31.39
C PRO A 139 1.60 -0.93 -32.74
N SER A 140 2.05 -2.14 -32.93
CA SER A 140 1.76 -2.97 -34.10
C SER A 140 1.94 -4.45 -33.76
N PRO A 141 1.31 -5.37 -34.50
CA PRO A 141 1.44 -6.81 -34.25
C PRO A 141 2.90 -7.27 -34.14
N GLY A 142 3.18 -8.05 -33.08
CA GLY A 142 4.52 -8.56 -32.79
C GLY A 142 5.51 -7.56 -32.23
N LYS A 143 5.17 -6.27 -32.11
CA LYS A 143 6.02 -5.27 -31.43
C LYS A 143 5.49 -4.94 -30.05
N VAL A 144 6.32 -5.06 -29.04
CA VAL A 144 6.02 -4.72 -27.65
C VAL A 144 6.99 -3.64 -27.18
N VAL A 145 6.45 -2.53 -26.71
CA VAL A 145 7.21 -1.42 -26.13
C VAL A 145 6.93 -1.37 -24.64
N VAL A 146 7.97 -1.59 -23.84
CA VAL A 146 7.91 -1.52 -22.38
C VAL A 146 8.53 -0.20 -21.93
N THR A 147 7.72 0.67 -21.35
CA THR A 147 8.18 1.96 -20.81
C THR A 147 8.48 1.84 -19.32
N VAL A 148 9.66 2.30 -18.91
CA VAL A 148 10.17 2.16 -17.54
C VAL A 148 10.27 3.53 -16.87
N LEU A 149 9.74 3.64 -15.64
CA LEU A 149 9.92 4.78 -14.73
C LEU A 149 10.84 4.37 -13.59
N SER A 150 11.88 5.17 -13.33
CA SER A 150 12.84 4.92 -12.24
C SER A 150 12.37 5.51 -10.90
N ARG A 151 12.85 4.92 -9.80
CA ARG A 151 12.76 5.53 -8.44
C ARG A 151 13.76 6.65 -8.22
N GLN A 152 14.83 6.69 -9.02
CA GLN A 152 15.94 7.61 -8.84
C GLN A 152 15.70 8.95 -9.55
N GLY A 153 16.18 10.02 -8.92
CA GLY A 153 16.17 11.36 -9.49
C GLY A 153 14.76 11.85 -9.86
N ASN A 154 14.62 12.31 -11.10
CA ASN A 154 13.34 12.79 -11.63
C ASN A 154 12.42 11.67 -12.19
N GLY A 155 12.83 10.41 -12.10
CA GLY A 155 12.10 9.29 -12.67
C GLY A 155 12.64 8.75 -14.00
N THR A 156 13.64 9.43 -14.61
CA THR A 156 14.27 8.95 -15.83
C THR A 156 15.21 7.77 -15.51
N PRO A 157 15.01 6.60 -16.11
CA PRO A 157 15.87 5.44 -15.89
C PRO A 157 17.27 5.63 -16.49
N SER A 158 18.29 5.11 -15.80
CA SER A 158 19.65 5.07 -16.33
C SER A 158 19.76 4.05 -17.48
N ALA A 159 20.76 4.20 -18.34
CA ALA A 159 21.02 3.23 -19.42
C ALA A 159 21.33 1.83 -18.88
N SER A 160 21.96 1.72 -17.70
CA SER A 160 22.22 0.45 -17.03
C SER A 160 20.92 -0.22 -16.55
N LEU A 161 19.98 0.56 -16.00
CA LEU A 161 18.68 0.05 -15.58
C LEU A 161 17.88 -0.47 -16.77
N LEU A 162 17.85 0.27 -17.90
CA LEU A 162 17.16 -0.17 -19.11
C LEU A 162 17.74 -1.49 -19.64
N LYS A 163 19.08 -1.63 -19.68
CA LYS A 163 19.72 -2.89 -20.08
C LYS A 163 19.39 -4.06 -19.16
N THR A 164 19.32 -3.83 -17.85
CA THR A 164 18.95 -4.87 -16.88
C THR A 164 17.51 -5.35 -17.11
N VAL A 165 16.58 -4.39 -17.33
CA VAL A 165 15.19 -4.71 -17.63
C VAL A 165 15.08 -5.43 -18.98
N GLU A 166 15.77 -4.96 -20.00
CA GLU A 166 15.80 -5.58 -21.33
C GLU A 166 16.30 -7.03 -21.26
N ALA A 167 17.40 -7.28 -20.57
CA ALA A 167 17.93 -8.63 -20.38
C ALA A 167 16.93 -9.56 -19.65
N ALA A 168 16.21 -9.04 -18.67
CA ALA A 168 15.18 -9.81 -17.97
C ALA A 168 13.99 -10.16 -18.88
N LEU A 169 13.56 -9.22 -19.73
CA LEU A 169 12.41 -9.40 -20.63
C LEU A 169 12.75 -10.25 -21.86
N LEU A 170 14.00 -10.24 -22.30
CA LEU A 170 14.46 -11.05 -23.43
C LEU A 170 14.80 -12.50 -23.07
N ASN A 171 14.65 -12.87 -21.79
CA ASN A 171 14.86 -14.25 -21.35
C ASN A 171 13.86 -15.19 -22.05
N ASP A 172 14.34 -16.35 -22.52
CA ASP A 172 13.54 -17.33 -23.27
C ASP A 172 12.34 -17.87 -22.49
N ASN A 173 12.40 -17.84 -21.15
CA ASN A 173 11.28 -18.25 -20.27
C ASN A 173 10.24 -17.12 -20.03
N VAL A 174 10.51 -15.91 -20.53
CA VAL A 174 9.65 -14.73 -20.31
C VAL A 174 9.03 -14.26 -21.62
N ARG A 175 9.84 -14.16 -22.67
CA ARG A 175 9.44 -13.60 -23.95
C ARG A 175 8.75 -14.64 -24.83
N PRO A 176 7.53 -14.37 -25.35
CA PRO A 176 6.97 -15.13 -26.46
C PRO A 176 7.86 -15.06 -27.71
N LEU A 177 7.95 -16.15 -28.47
CA LEU A 177 8.80 -16.23 -29.66
C LEU A 177 8.46 -15.20 -30.71
N THR A 178 7.19 -14.78 -30.77
CA THR A 178 6.69 -13.83 -31.80
C THR A 178 6.89 -12.36 -31.42
N ASP A 179 7.27 -12.07 -30.17
CA ASP A 179 7.31 -10.71 -29.66
C ASP A 179 8.70 -10.08 -29.86
N TYR A 180 8.71 -8.94 -30.54
CA TYR A 180 9.85 -8.05 -30.61
C TYR A 180 9.74 -7.01 -29.49
N VAL A 181 10.45 -7.24 -28.41
CA VAL A 181 10.38 -6.41 -27.19
C VAL A 181 11.42 -5.30 -27.25
N THR A 182 11.01 -4.07 -26.99
CA THR A 182 11.88 -2.90 -26.84
C THR A 182 11.61 -2.23 -25.51
N VAL A 183 12.67 -1.79 -24.82
CA VAL A 183 12.55 -1.07 -23.54
C VAL A 183 12.88 0.40 -23.76
N ALA A 184 11.97 1.27 -23.33
CA ALA A 184 12.08 2.72 -23.50
C ALA A 184 12.02 3.45 -22.13
N PRO A 185 12.69 4.60 -22.00
CA PRO A 185 12.55 5.43 -20.82
C PRO A 185 11.21 6.16 -20.79
N ALA A 186 10.69 6.41 -19.60
CA ALA A 186 9.54 7.28 -19.40
C ALA A 186 9.89 8.73 -19.81
N ILE A 187 8.93 9.42 -20.44
CA ILE A 187 9.03 10.84 -20.72
C ILE A 187 8.53 11.61 -19.51
N VAL A 188 9.44 12.24 -18.78
CA VAL A 188 9.11 13.01 -17.59
C VAL A 188 8.68 14.42 -17.97
N LYS A 189 7.47 14.82 -17.58
CA LYS A 189 6.96 16.19 -17.75
C LYS A 189 7.05 16.95 -16.42
N PRO A 190 8.00 17.86 -16.25
CA PRO A 190 8.10 18.66 -15.03
C PRO A 190 6.93 19.65 -14.94
N PHE A 191 6.46 19.90 -13.72
CA PHE A 191 5.47 20.92 -13.43
C PHE A 191 5.79 21.60 -12.09
N GLU A 192 5.28 22.81 -11.90
CA GLU A 192 5.45 23.60 -10.70
C GLU A 192 4.09 23.81 -10.01
N ILE A 193 4.07 23.74 -8.69
CA ILE A 193 2.89 24.04 -7.89
C ILE A 193 3.16 25.34 -7.13
N ARG A 194 2.31 26.35 -7.40
CA ARG A 194 2.27 27.61 -6.65
C ARG A 194 0.91 27.72 -6.01
N ALA A 195 0.87 27.76 -4.68
CA ALA A 195 -0.35 27.87 -3.91
C ALA A 195 -0.21 28.94 -2.83
N ARG A 196 -1.29 29.68 -2.58
CA ARG A 196 -1.41 30.61 -1.46
C ARG A 196 -2.35 29.98 -0.44
N LEU A 197 -1.84 29.73 0.76
CA LEU A 197 -2.65 29.29 1.89
C LEU A 197 -3.10 30.51 2.69
N VAL A 198 -4.36 30.51 3.07
CA VAL A 198 -4.93 31.54 3.97
C VAL A 198 -5.34 30.78 5.23
N THR A 199 -4.72 31.11 6.36
CA THR A 199 -4.99 30.50 7.65
C THR A 199 -5.92 31.39 8.47
N PHE A 200 -6.74 30.79 9.35
CA PHE A 200 -7.51 31.53 10.34
C PHE A 200 -6.59 32.10 11.43
N ASN A 201 -7.06 33.15 12.12
CA ASN A 201 -6.38 33.70 13.29
C ASN A 201 -6.52 32.69 14.45
N GLY A 202 -5.43 32.01 14.83
CA GLY A 202 -5.45 31.07 15.95
C GLY A 202 -4.27 30.13 15.97
N PRO A 203 -4.26 29.01 15.24
CA PRO A 203 -3.14 28.10 15.29
C PRO A 203 -1.89 28.69 14.61
N ASP A 204 -0.72 28.19 15.02
CA ASP A 204 0.55 28.56 14.42
C ASP A 204 0.53 28.28 12.90
N SER A 205 0.52 29.34 12.09
CA SER A 205 0.52 29.27 10.64
C SER A 205 1.69 28.47 10.07
N ALA A 206 2.80 28.37 10.81
CA ALA A 206 3.96 27.59 10.43
C ALA A 206 3.66 26.06 10.48
N LEU A 207 2.89 25.61 11.48
CA LEU A 207 2.49 24.18 11.58
C LEU A 207 1.52 23.82 10.45
N VAL A 208 0.55 24.66 10.16
CA VAL A 208 -0.39 24.44 9.04
C VAL A 208 0.36 24.36 7.71
N LEU A 209 1.30 25.26 7.48
CA LEU A 209 2.13 25.27 6.26
C LEU A 209 3.01 23.99 6.16
N ALA A 210 3.62 23.56 7.27
CA ALA A 210 4.44 22.35 7.31
C ALA A 210 3.60 21.10 6.98
N GLU A 211 2.41 21.00 7.56
CA GLU A 211 1.51 19.88 7.31
C GLU A 211 0.99 19.88 5.86
N ALA A 212 0.60 21.03 5.31
CA ALA A 212 0.21 21.16 3.90
C ALA A 212 1.33 20.71 2.96
N ARG A 213 2.58 21.13 3.21
CA ARG A 213 3.75 20.69 2.43
C ARG A 213 3.97 19.20 2.53
N ARG A 214 3.84 18.62 3.72
CA ARG A 214 3.97 17.18 3.95
C ARG A 214 2.91 16.39 3.16
N ARG A 215 1.63 16.82 3.22
CA ARG A 215 0.53 16.18 2.49
C ARG A 215 0.72 16.24 0.99
N VAL A 216 1.11 17.40 0.45
CA VAL A 216 1.40 17.54 -0.99
C VAL A 216 2.57 16.66 -1.41
N SER A 217 3.66 16.61 -0.63
CA SER A 217 4.79 15.74 -0.94
C SER A 217 4.40 14.27 -0.97
N LEU A 218 3.59 13.81 -0.01
CA LEU A 218 3.04 12.46 0.01
C LEU A 218 2.15 12.17 -1.21
N PHE A 219 1.27 13.10 -1.54
CA PHE A 219 0.39 12.99 -2.70
C PHE A 219 1.20 12.87 -4.00
N LEU A 220 2.23 13.70 -4.19
CA LEU A 220 3.09 13.66 -5.36
C LEU A 220 3.85 12.33 -5.47
N GLN A 221 4.40 11.81 -4.36
CA GLN A 221 5.04 10.50 -4.33
C GLN A 221 4.09 9.36 -4.71
N GLN A 222 2.83 9.42 -4.26
CA GLN A 222 1.82 8.41 -4.58
C GLN A 222 1.33 8.49 -6.02
N THR A 223 1.35 9.69 -6.61
CA THR A 223 0.91 9.94 -7.98
C THR A 223 2.01 9.77 -9.03
N GLN A 224 3.26 9.63 -8.63
CA GLN A 224 4.38 9.40 -9.55
C GLN A 224 4.26 8.01 -10.20
N ARG A 225 3.44 7.92 -11.26
CA ARG A 225 3.11 6.72 -12.02
C ARG A 225 2.97 7.07 -13.48
N LEU A 226 3.21 6.07 -14.35
CA LEU A 226 3.00 6.20 -15.80
C LEU A 226 1.51 6.37 -16.12
N GLY A 227 1.21 7.28 -17.04
CA GLY A 227 -0.15 7.54 -17.52
C GLY A 227 -1.10 8.15 -16.48
N ARG A 228 -0.59 8.65 -15.34
CA ARG A 228 -1.41 9.23 -14.29
C ARG A 228 -1.37 10.76 -14.33
N ASP A 229 -2.54 11.37 -14.42
CA ASP A 229 -2.69 12.81 -14.31
C ASP A 229 -2.67 13.28 -12.85
N VAL A 230 -2.29 14.54 -12.65
CA VAL A 230 -2.35 15.23 -11.37
C VAL A 230 -3.49 16.25 -11.41
N PRO A 231 -4.72 15.88 -11.01
CA PRO A 231 -5.86 16.78 -11.10
C PRO A 231 -5.78 17.89 -10.03
N LEU A 232 -6.21 19.10 -10.40
CA LEU A 232 -6.23 20.25 -9.49
C LEU A 232 -7.06 19.99 -8.23
N SER A 233 -8.18 19.26 -8.35
CA SER A 233 -9.03 18.90 -7.21
C SER A 233 -8.30 18.08 -6.15
N ALA A 234 -7.45 17.16 -6.57
CA ALA A 234 -6.63 16.36 -5.65
C ALA A 234 -5.51 17.20 -4.99
N LEU A 235 -4.94 18.16 -5.74
CA LEU A 235 -4.00 19.13 -5.17
C LEU A 235 -4.66 20.02 -4.11
N TYR A 236 -5.87 20.53 -4.38
CA TYR A 236 -6.65 21.28 -3.38
C TYR A 236 -6.91 20.44 -2.14
N SER A 237 -7.34 19.18 -2.31
CA SER A 237 -7.56 18.26 -1.18
C SER A 237 -6.28 18.01 -0.37
N ALA A 238 -5.14 17.86 -1.03
CA ALA A 238 -3.84 17.67 -0.35
C ALA A 238 -3.37 18.92 0.39
N LEU A 239 -3.69 20.12 -0.14
CA LEU A 239 -3.32 21.41 0.48
C LEU A 239 -4.26 21.81 1.62
N HIS A 240 -5.48 21.26 1.67
CA HIS A 240 -6.46 21.58 2.70
C HIS A 240 -6.06 20.94 4.02
N VAL A 241 -5.79 21.76 5.02
CA VAL A 241 -5.47 21.38 6.39
C VAL A 241 -6.50 22.02 7.30
N ASP A 242 -7.10 21.22 8.19
CA ASP A 242 -8.02 21.72 9.21
C ASP A 242 -7.24 22.58 10.21
N GLY A 243 -7.56 23.88 10.31
CA GLY A 243 -6.87 24.83 11.20
C GLY A 243 -7.13 26.29 10.85
#